data_e6c66537d16068f62135220818a5faac
#
_entry.id   e6c66537d16068f62135220818a5faac
#
_cell.length_a   1.000
_cell.length_b   1.000
_cell.length_c   1.000
_cell.angle_alpha   90.00
_cell.angle_beta   90.00
_cell.angle_gamma   90.00
#
_symmetry.space_group_name_H-M   'P 1'
#
loop_
_entity.id
_entity.type
_entity.pdbx_description
1 polymer ?
#
loop_
_entity_poly.entity_id
_entity_poly.type
_entity_poly.pdbx_seq_one_letter_code
_entity_poly.pdbx_strand_id
1 'polypeptide(L)'
;MSVQLPPKIKDSVMTSPAVQEMLAQEKKRITALNGTFLLIAIAILVITFISSEIDIPQLIKDRDNMAQYAGRYFPPDFRYWRNYLRETWITISMAVWGTLLAAIAGVPAGLLASENLCPPWLVFIVRRTLDFMRAVNEFVFAIMFVVAVGLGPFAGTLALFVHTTGTFGKLFSEAVEAIEVGPVEGIRATGASKLQEIIFGVIPQVIPLWLSFTLYRFEANIR
;
A
#
# COMPACT_ATOMS: atom_id res chain seq x y z
N MET A 1 -10.42 31.64 19.52
CA MET A 1 -11.34 32.25 20.53
C MET A 1 -12.66 32.51 19.82
N SER A 2 -13.64 31.56 19.92
CA SER A 2 -14.95 31.68 19.27
C SER A 2 -15.86 32.54 20.15
N VAL A 3 -16.20 33.73 19.69
CA VAL A 3 -17.16 34.63 20.35
C VAL A 3 -18.54 34.00 20.24
N GLN A 4 -19.07 33.47 21.33
CA GLN A 4 -20.46 32.98 21.39
C GLN A 4 -21.37 34.19 21.63
N LEU A 5 -22.13 34.56 20.60
CA LEU A 5 -23.17 35.59 20.68
C LEU A 5 -24.35 35.10 21.55
N PRO A 6 -24.99 35.98 22.36
CA PRO A 6 -26.18 35.65 23.13
C PRO A 6 -27.32 35.19 22.21
N PRO A 7 -28.15 34.20 22.59
CA PRO A 7 -29.14 33.57 21.73
C PRO A 7 -30.16 34.52 21.08
N LYS A 8 -30.61 35.56 21.80
CA LYS A 8 -31.52 36.59 21.26
C LYS A 8 -30.91 37.46 20.13
N ILE A 9 -29.60 37.72 20.17
CA ILE A 9 -28.92 38.46 19.10
C ILE A 9 -28.68 37.56 17.90
N LYS A 10 -28.40 36.29 18.12
CA LYS A 10 -28.21 35.29 17.05
C LYS A 10 -29.48 35.09 16.23
N ASP A 11 -30.64 35.03 16.88
CA ASP A 11 -31.94 34.87 16.21
C ASP A 11 -32.34 36.11 15.38
N SER A 12 -32.09 37.32 15.90
CA SER A 12 -32.40 38.58 15.19
C SER A 12 -31.46 38.81 13.98
N VAL A 13 -30.21 38.39 14.07
CA VAL A 13 -29.25 38.47 12.93
C VAL A 13 -29.58 37.43 11.85
N MET A 14 -29.96 36.24 12.24
CA MET A 14 -30.34 35.17 11.30
C MET A 14 -31.66 35.44 10.56
N THR A 15 -32.55 36.22 11.12
CA THR A 15 -33.83 36.62 10.53
C THR A 15 -33.76 37.91 9.69
N SER A 16 -32.62 38.60 9.67
CA SER A 16 -32.48 39.78 8.86
C SER A 16 -32.54 39.47 7.36
N PRO A 17 -33.29 40.22 6.53
CA PRO A 17 -33.48 39.95 5.11
C PRO A 17 -32.13 39.86 4.34
N ALA A 18 -31.16 40.69 4.72
CA ALA A 18 -29.83 40.70 4.10
C ALA A 18 -29.06 39.39 4.34
N VAL A 19 -29.14 38.81 5.53
CA VAL A 19 -28.48 37.52 5.87
C VAL A 19 -29.18 36.35 5.14
N GLN A 20 -30.50 36.39 5.04
CA GLN A 20 -31.25 35.37 4.29
C GLN A 20 -30.95 35.40 2.79
N GLU A 21 -30.80 36.60 2.19
CA GLU A 21 -30.37 36.71 0.80
C GLU A 21 -28.94 36.18 0.58
N MET A 22 -28.01 36.48 1.46
CA MET A 22 -26.64 35.96 1.40
C MET A 22 -26.64 34.41 1.50
N LEU A 23 -27.37 33.84 2.46
CA LEU A 23 -27.49 32.38 2.62
C LEU A 23 -28.16 31.74 1.39
N ALA A 24 -29.16 32.37 0.80
CA ALA A 24 -29.82 31.88 -0.41
C ALA A 24 -28.88 31.92 -1.63
N GLN A 25 -28.07 32.96 -1.76
CA GLN A 25 -27.05 33.05 -2.81
C GLN A 25 -25.94 32.02 -2.62
N GLU A 26 -25.46 31.84 -1.39
CA GLU A 26 -24.45 30.83 -1.09
C GLU A 26 -24.97 29.42 -1.34
N LYS A 27 -26.20 29.11 -0.95
CA LYS A 27 -26.87 27.84 -1.22
C LYS A 27 -27.00 27.60 -2.73
N LYS A 28 -27.39 28.60 -3.51
CA LYS A 28 -27.45 28.51 -5.00
C LYS A 28 -26.06 28.26 -5.59
N ARG A 29 -25.02 28.93 -5.09
CA ARG A 29 -23.65 28.75 -5.55
C ARG A 29 -23.13 27.35 -5.24
N ILE A 30 -23.36 26.84 -4.02
CA ILE A 30 -22.98 25.48 -3.63
C ILE A 30 -23.72 24.43 -4.47
N THR A 31 -25.03 24.63 -4.70
CA THR A 31 -25.83 23.72 -5.52
C THR A 31 -25.36 23.73 -6.98
N ALA A 32 -25.02 24.89 -7.53
CA ALA A 32 -24.46 25.01 -8.88
C ALA A 32 -23.08 24.37 -9.00
N LEU A 33 -22.19 24.57 -8.01
CA LEU A 33 -20.89 23.93 -7.96
C LEU A 33 -21.02 22.39 -7.89
N ASN A 34 -21.89 21.90 -6.99
CA ASN A 34 -22.12 20.46 -6.89
C ASN A 34 -22.73 19.86 -8.17
N GLY A 35 -23.64 20.61 -8.84
CA GLY A 35 -24.17 20.21 -10.14
C GLY A 35 -23.09 20.16 -11.23
N THR A 36 -22.20 21.14 -11.26
CA THR A 36 -21.08 21.16 -12.21
C THR A 36 -20.09 20.01 -11.95
N PHE A 37 -19.74 19.74 -10.69
CA PHE A 37 -18.90 18.60 -10.34
C PHE A 37 -19.54 17.27 -10.72
N LEU A 38 -20.85 17.12 -10.50
CA LEU A 38 -21.59 15.93 -10.88
C LEU A 38 -21.59 15.73 -12.41
N LEU A 39 -21.81 16.79 -13.18
CA LEU A 39 -21.76 16.73 -14.64
C LEU A 39 -20.37 16.36 -15.16
N ILE A 40 -19.30 16.91 -14.58
CA ILE A 40 -17.93 16.56 -14.93
C ILE A 40 -17.65 15.10 -14.58
N ALA A 41 -18.08 14.63 -13.40
CA ALA A 41 -17.91 13.24 -13.01
C ALA A 41 -18.64 12.27 -13.95
N ILE A 42 -19.89 12.59 -14.32
CA ILE A 42 -20.66 11.80 -15.29
C ILE A 42 -19.99 11.82 -16.67
N ALA A 43 -19.52 12.98 -17.13
CA ALA A 43 -18.81 13.09 -18.40
C ALA A 43 -17.53 12.23 -18.42
N ILE A 44 -16.74 12.26 -17.35
CA ILE A 44 -15.56 11.40 -17.19
C ILE A 44 -15.96 9.92 -17.23
N LEU A 45 -17.00 9.52 -16.49
CA LEU A 45 -17.49 8.13 -16.49
C LEU A 45 -17.97 7.68 -17.87
N VAL A 46 -18.68 8.54 -18.61
CA VAL A 46 -19.14 8.22 -19.96
C VAL A 46 -17.97 8.10 -20.92
N ILE A 47 -17.01 9.04 -20.87
CA ILE A 47 -15.83 9.01 -21.73
C ILE A 47 -14.99 7.75 -21.44
N THR A 48 -14.75 7.44 -20.17
CA THR A 48 -13.98 6.24 -19.80
C THR A 48 -14.73 4.96 -20.17
N PHE A 49 -16.05 4.91 -20.04
CA PHE A 49 -16.86 3.76 -20.46
C PHE A 49 -16.75 3.52 -21.97
N ILE A 50 -16.87 4.59 -22.77
CA ILE A 50 -16.73 4.49 -24.23
C ILE A 50 -15.30 4.09 -24.62
N SER A 51 -14.30 4.67 -23.97
CA SER A 51 -12.89 4.38 -24.23
C SER A 51 -12.45 2.97 -23.77
N SER A 52 -13.21 2.34 -22.87
CA SER A 52 -12.92 0.99 -22.36
C SER A 52 -13.38 -0.11 -23.32
N GLU A 53 -14.04 0.23 -24.42
CA GLU A 53 -14.55 -0.73 -25.43
C GLU A 53 -15.32 -1.92 -24.80
N ILE A 54 -16.07 -1.63 -23.72
CA ILE A 54 -16.84 -2.65 -23.00
C ILE A 54 -17.99 -3.13 -23.88
N ASP A 55 -17.82 -4.30 -24.49
CA ASP A 55 -18.83 -4.94 -25.34
C ASP A 55 -19.53 -6.08 -24.59
N ILE A 56 -20.60 -5.74 -23.85
CA ILE A 56 -21.45 -6.71 -23.17
C ILE A 56 -22.18 -7.64 -24.13
N PRO A 57 -22.71 -7.18 -25.29
CA PRO A 57 -23.24 -8.05 -26.34
C PRO A 57 -22.26 -9.11 -26.81
N GLN A 58 -20.97 -8.76 -26.98
CA GLN A 58 -19.95 -9.74 -27.38
C GLN A 58 -19.73 -10.80 -26.31
N LEU A 59 -19.74 -10.43 -25.02
CA LEU A 59 -19.63 -11.38 -23.91
C LEU A 59 -20.77 -12.40 -23.93
N ILE A 60 -21.99 -11.96 -24.22
CA ILE A 60 -23.18 -12.85 -24.33
C ILE A 60 -23.09 -13.73 -25.57
N LYS A 61 -22.60 -13.19 -26.69
CA LYS A 61 -22.43 -13.93 -27.93
C LYS A 61 -21.38 -15.05 -27.82
N ASP A 62 -20.29 -14.76 -27.08
CA ASP A 62 -19.18 -15.70 -26.88
C ASP A 62 -19.33 -16.62 -25.67
N ARG A 63 -20.54 -16.66 -25.05
CA ARG A 63 -20.83 -17.53 -23.90
C ARG A 63 -20.48 -18.99 -24.14
N ASP A 64 -20.67 -19.47 -25.36
CA ASP A 64 -20.43 -20.87 -25.74
C ASP A 64 -18.91 -21.17 -25.76
N ASN A 65 -18.09 -20.20 -26.18
CA ASN A 65 -16.62 -20.27 -26.08
C ASN A 65 -16.19 -20.31 -24.63
N MET A 66 -16.79 -19.49 -23.76
CA MET A 66 -16.53 -19.49 -22.33
C MET A 66 -16.93 -20.81 -21.66
N ALA A 67 -18.12 -21.33 -22.00
CA ALA A 67 -18.59 -22.62 -21.51
C ALA A 67 -17.68 -23.77 -21.96
N GLN A 68 -17.26 -23.78 -23.24
CA GLN A 68 -16.31 -24.74 -23.76
C GLN A 68 -14.93 -24.66 -23.08
N TYR A 69 -14.45 -23.42 -22.81
CA TYR A 69 -13.20 -23.22 -22.10
C TYR A 69 -13.30 -23.71 -20.65
N ALA A 70 -14.37 -23.36 -19.94
CA ALA A 70 -14.64 -23.84 -18.60
C ALA A 70 -14.78 -25.37 -18.55
N GLY A 71 -15.41 -25.97 -19.56
CA GLY A 71 -15.56 -27.44 -19.69
C GLY A 71 -14.23 -28.19 -19.80
N ARG A 72 -13.16 -27.52 -20.26
CA ARG A 72 -11.82 -28.16 -20.33
C ARG A 72 -11.17 -28.36 -18.96
N TYR A 73 -11.66 -27.69 -17.93
CA TYR A 73 -11.19 -27.88 -16.55
C TYR A 73 -11.87 -29.07 -15.85
N PHE A 74 -12.92 -29.65 -16.45
CA PHE A 74 -13.63 -30.80 -15.90
C PHE A 74 -13.60 -31.99 -16.89
N PRO A 75 -13.27 -33.23 -16.43
CA PRO A 75 -12.85 -33.56 -15.06
C PRO A 75 -11.40 -33.14 -14.76
N PRO A 76 -11.05 -32.86 -13.49
CA PRO A 76 -9.69 -32.55 -13.13
C PRO A 76 -8.76 -33.72 -13.39
N ASP A 77 -7.63 -33.47 -14.03
CA ASP A 77 -6.63 -34.49 -14.34
C ASP A 77 -5.62 -34.59 -13.20
N PHE A 78 -5.74 -35.66 -12.41
CA PHE A 78 -4.81 -35.98 -11.32
C PHE A 78 -3.60 -36.82 -11.76
N ARG A 79 -3.43 -37.08 -13.05
CA ARG A 79 -2.33 -37.93 -13.54
C ARG A 79 -0.95 -37.38 -13.14
N TYR A 80 -0.83 -36.06 -13.09
CA TYR A 80 0.42 -35.36 -12.77
C TYR A 80 0.45 -34.73 -11.37
N TRP A 81 -0.32 -35.24 -10.41
CA TRP A 81 -0.46 -34.66 -9.07
C TRP A 81 0.87 -34.44 -8.33
N ARG A 82 1.87 -35.36 -8.55
CA ARG A 82 3.22 -35.23 -7.96
C ARG A 82 3.95 -34.00 -8.49
N ASN A 83 3.80 -33.69 -9.77
CA ASN A 83 4.38 -32.50 -10.37
C ASN A 83 3.72 -31.24 -9.81
N TYR A 84 2.38 -31.24 -9.68
CA TYR A 84 1.67 -30.11 -9.08
C TYR A 84 2.10 -29.85 -7.64
N LEU A 85 2.26 -30.90 -6.83
CA LEU A 85 2.78 -30.74 -5.46
C LEU A 85 4.20 -30.19 -5.44
N ARG A 86 5.07 -30.67 -6.34
CA ARG A 86 6.44 -30.18 -6.44
C ARG A 86 6.48 -28.69 -6.81
N GLU A 87 5.75 -28.28 -7.82
CA GLU A 87 5.71 -26.87 -8.26
C GLU A 87 5.09 -25.95 -7.19
N THR A 88 4.04 -26.42 -6.51
CA THR A 88 3.45 -25.73 -5.37
C THR A 88 4.48 -25.54 -4.24
N TRP A 89 5.25 -26.59 -3.93
CA TRP A 89 6.30 -26.51 -2.92
C TRP A 89 7.41 -25.53 -3.29
N ILE A 90 7.80 -25.50 -4.57
CA ILE A 90 8.77 -24.53 -5.09
C ILE A 90 8.23 -23.10 -4.92
N THR A 91 6.97 -22.86 -5.29
CA THR A 91 6.33 -21.55 -5.14
C THR A 91 6.28 -21.09 -3.69
N ILE A 92 5.88 -21.98 -2.77
CA ILE A 92 5.88 -21.67 -1.33
C ILE A 92 7.31 -21.38 -0.86
N SER A 93 8.30 -22.15 -1.28
CA SER A 93 9.70 -21.94 -0.91
C SER A 93 10.22 -20.59 -1.40
N MET A 94 9.87 -20.18 -2.62
CA MET A 94 10.21 -18.86 -3.16
C MET A 94 9.59 -17.74 -2.32
N ALA A 95 8.31 -17.86 -1.96
CA ALA A 95 7.61 -16.89 -1.12
C ALA A 95 8.22 -16.79 0.29
N VAL A 96 8.55 -17.93 0.92
CA VAL A 96 9.21 -17.97 2.24
C VAL A 96 10.55 -17.26 2.19
N TRP A 97 11.43 -17.68 1.28
CA TRP A 97 12.79 -17.12 1.20
C TRP A 97 12.79 -15.67 0.73
N GLY A 98 11.97 -15.33 -0.28
CA GLY A 98 11.84 -13.95 -0.75
C GLY A 98 11.36 -13.00 0.35
N THR A 99 10.35 -13.41 1.12
CA THR A 99 9.82 -12.60 2.22
C THR A 99 10.77 -12.53 3.40
N LEU A 100 11.41 -13.65 3.78
CA LEU A 100 12.34 -13.69 4.90
C LEU A 100 13.57 -12.80 4.65
N LEU A 101 14.19 -12.94 3.49
CA LEU A 101 15.33 -12.10 3.10
C LEU A 101 14.94 -10.63 3.03
N ALA A 102 13.74 -10.33 2.48
CA ALA A 102 13.22 -8.98 2.43
C ALA A 102 12.94 -8.40 3.83
N ALA A 103 12.45 -9.20 4.78
CA ALA A 103 12.25 -8.75 6.16
C ALA A 103 13.59 -8.45 6.84
N ILE A 104 14.59 -9.32 6.66
CA ILE A 104 15.95 -9.11 7.20
C ILE A 104 16.57 -7.82 6.64
N ALA A 105 16.47 -7.57 5.33
CA ALA A 105 16.98 -6.36 4.71
C ALA A 105 16.10 -5.13 5.02
N GLY A 106 14.81 -5.32 5.20
CA GLY A 106 13.82 -4.29 5.52
C GLY A 106 14.03 -3.65 6.89
N VAL A 107 14.52 -4.42 7.88
CA VAL A 107 14.82 -3.89 9.23
C VAL A 107 15.85 -2.76 9.18
N PRO A 108 17.09 -2.97 8.72
CA PRO A 108 18.05 -1.88 8.64
C PRO A 108 17.60 -0.77 7.68
N ALA A 109 16.96 -1.11 6.55
CA ALA A 109 16.44 -0.12 5.62
C ALA A 109 15.34 0.75 6.26
N GLY A 110 14.43 0.18 7.04
CA GLY A 110 13.39 0.90 7.76
C GLY A 110 13.95 1.83 8.84
N LEU A 111 14.93 1.36 9.62
CA LEU A 111 15.62 2.19 10.62
C LEU A 111 16.35 3.37 9.96
N LEU A 112 17.05 3.16 8.84
CA LEU A 112 17.76 4.19 8.10
C LEU A 112 16.83 5.17 7.37
N ALA A 113 15.60 4.75 7.05
CA ALA A 113 14.59 5.57 6.40
C ALA A 113 13.76 6.41 7.39
N SER A 114 13.94 6.24 8.71
CA SER A 114 13.14 6.90 9.74
C SER A 114 13.69 8.27 10.09
N GLU A 115 12.82 9.31 10.05
CA GLU A 115 13.21 10.72 10.29
C GLU A 115 13.58 11.00 11.74
N ASN A 116 13.03 10.23 12.69
CA ASN A 116 13.33 10.36 14.11
C ASN A 116 14.69 9.74 14.53
N LEU A 117 15.31 8.92 13.68
CA LEU A 117 16.58 8.23 13.99
C LEU A 117 17.76 8.74 13.19
N CYS A 118 17.57 9.15 11.94
CA CYS A 118 18.62 9.44 10.98
C CYS A 118 18.56 10.88 10.43
N PRO A 119 19.69 11.43 9.96
CA PRO A 119 19.72 12.77 9.38
C PRO A 119 18.94 12.84 8.05
N PRO A 120 18.33 14.01 7.71
CA PRO A 120 17.41 14.14 6.57
C PRO A 120 18.01 13.74 5.20
N TRP A 121 19.30 13.98 4.98
CA TRP A 121 19.96 13.61 3.71
C TRP A 121 20.02 12.09 3.52
N LEU A 122 20.31 11.34 4.59
CA LEU A 122 20.36 9.86 4.54
C LEU A 122 18.96 9.30 4.35
N VAL A 123 17.98 9.79 5.11
CA VAL A 123 16.57 9.43 4.98
C VAL A 123 16.09 9.65 3.55
N PHE A 124 16.42 10.79 2.94
CA PHE A 124 16.04 11.10 1.56
C PHE A 124 16.58 10.07 0.58
N ILE A 125 17.87 9.74 0.64
CA ILE A 125 18.50 8.77 -0.27
C ILE A 125 17.87 7.38 -0.10
N VAL A 126 17.75 6.91 1.15
CA VAL A 126 17.20 5.58 1.44
C VAL A 126 15.74 5.49 1.00
N ARG A 127 14.90 6.49 1.31
CA ARG A 127 13.50 6.52 0.87
C ARG A 127 13.38 6.50 -0.65
N ARG A 128 14.20 7.25 -1.40
CA ARG A 128 14.17 7.22 -2.88
C ARG A 128 14.53 5.85 -3.43
N THR A 129 15.51 5.19 -2.82
CA THR A 129 15.88 3.81 -3.20
C THR A 129 14.74 2.83 -2.93
N LEU A 130 14.13 2.89 -1.74
CA LEU A 130 12.99 2.05 -1.39
C LEU A 130 11.76 2.34 -2.28
N ASP A 131 11.50 3.62 -2.57
CA ASP A 131 10.42 4.02 -3.49
C ASP A 131 10.63 3.45 -4.90
N PHE A 132 11.86 3.48 -5.41
CA PHE A 132 12.20 2.85 -6.69
C PHE A 132 11.98 1.33 -6.65
N MET A 133 12.47 0.64 -5.62
CA MET A 133 12.34 -0.82 -5.49
C MET A 133 10.88 -1.29 -5.46
N ARG A 134 9.96 -0.54 -4.85
CA ARG A 134 8.54 -0.88 -4.78
C ARG A 134 7.72 -0.35 -5.96
N ALA A 135 8.18 0.70 -6.66
CA ALA A 135 7.47 1.26 -7.80
C ALA A 135 7.60 0.39 -9.06
N VAL A 136 8.70 -0.32 -9.20
CA VAL A 136 8.91 -1.27 -10.28
C VAL A 136 8.14 -2.55 -9.98
N ASN A 137 7.33 -3.00 -10.94
CA ASN A 137 6.57 -4.25 -10.79
C ASN A 137 7.51 -5.45 -10.62
N GLU A 138 7.16 -6.38 -9.75
CA GLU A 138 7.96 -7.58 -9.45
C GLU A 138 8.26 -8.44 -10.69
N PHE A 139 7.36 -8.46 -11.68
CA PHE A 139 7.61 -9.18 -12.94
C PHE A 139 8.76 -8.56 -13.75
N VAL A 140 8.93 -7.24 -13.69
CA VAL A 140 10.06 -6.57 -14.36
C VAL A 140 11.37 -7.01 -13.72
N PHE A 141 11.42 -7.04 -12.39
CA PHE A 141 12.59 -7.60 -11.68
C PHE A 141 12.80 -9.09 -12.00
N ALA A 142 11.73 -9.88 -12.07
CA ALA A 142 11.83 -11.30 -12.42
C ALA A 142 12.46 -11.51 -13.80
N ILE A 143 12.00 -10.77 -14.81
CA ILE A 143 12.58 -10.84 -16.17
C ILE A 143 14.06 -10.40 -16.16
N MET A 144 14.37 -9.32 -15.46
CA MET A 144 15.75 -8.82 -15.33
C MET A 144 16.66 -9.88 -14.67
N PHE A 145 16.19 -10.52 -13.58
CA PHE A 145 16.97 -11.56 -12.93
C PHE A 145 17.04 -12.86 -13.74
N VAL A 146 16.00 -13.19 -14.52
CA VAL A 146 16.09 -14.33 -15.47
C VAL A 146 17.20 -14.12 -16.48
N VAL A 147 17.38 -12.89 -16.98
CA VAL A 147 18.48 -12.57 -17.88
C VAL A 147 19.85 -12.64 -17.18
N ALA A 148 19.91 -12.26 -15.90
CA ALA A 148 21.16 -12.20 -15.14
C ALA A 148 21.63 -13.56 -14.59
N VAL A 149 20.70 -14.37 -14.05
CA VAL A 149 21.03 -15.63 -13.33
C VAL A 149 20.44 -16.88 -13.99
N GLY A 150 19.70 -16.72 -15.07
CA GLY A 150 19.02 -17.81 -15.77
C GLY A 150 17.60 -18.06 -15.32
N LEU A 151 16.87 -18.86 -16.11
CA LEU A 151 15.49 -19.25 -15.83
C LEU A 151 15.45 -20.20 -14.63
N GLY A 152 14.68 -19.87 -13.59
CA GLY A 152 14.51 -20.74 -12.44
C GLY A 152 13.93 -20.06 -11.21
N PRO A 153 13.62 -20.83 -10.15
CA PRO A 153 13.02 -20.31 -8.90
C PRO A 153 13.88 -19.24 -8.23
N PHE A 154 15.19 -19.28 -8.42
CA PHE A 154 16.11 -18.32 -7.81
C PHE A 154 15.87 -16.89 -8.33
N ALA A 155 15.64 -16.73 -9.65
CA ALA A 155 15.31 -15.43 -10.24
C ALA A 155 14.02 -14.84 -9.66
N GLY A 156 12.99 -15.67 -9.47
CA GLY A 156 11.75 -15.27 -8.83
C GLY A 156 11.92 -14.89 -7.35
N THR A 157 12.72 -15.67 -6.61
CA THR A 157 13.05 -15.33 -5.21
C THR A 157 13.76 -13.98 -5.10
N LEU A 158 14.70 -13.67 -5.99
CA LEU A 158 15.39 -12.38 -6.02
C LEU A 158 14.42 -11.22 -6.37
N ALA A 159 13.50 -11.45 -7.30
CA ALA A 159 12.50 -10.45 -7.66
C ALA A 159 11.58 -10.11 -6.47
N LEU A 160 11.05 -11.14 -5.80
CA LEU A 160 10.28 -11.00 -4.57
C LEU A 160 11.09 -10.31 -3.47
N PHE A 161 12.34 -10.68 -3.29
CA PHE A 161 13.25 -10.09 -2.31
C PHE A 161 13.39 -8.57 -2.53
N VAL A 162 13.74 -8.14 -3.73
CA VAL A 162 13.97 -6.71 -4.04
C VAL A 162 12.69 -5.91 -3.89
N HIS A 163 11.62 -6.32 -4.54
CA HIS A 163 10.33 -5.62 -4.50
C HIS A 163 9.76 -5.54 -3.08
N THR A 164 9.79 -6.64 -2.34
CA THR A 164 9.27 -6.72 -0.97
C THR A 164 10.14 -5.93 0.02
N THR A 165 11.48 -5.88 -0.19
CA THR A 165 12.38 -5.02 0.63
C THR A 165 12.00 -3.54 0.50
N GLY A 166 11.68 -3.07 -0.70
CA GLY A 166 11.19 -1.71 -0.90
C GLY A 166 9.91 -1.42 -0.10
N THR A 167 8.99 -2.38 -0.08
CA THR A 167 7.74 -2.28 0.69
C THR A 167 7.99 -2.31 2.19
N PHE A 168 8.79 -3.27 2.68
CA PHE A 168 9.09 -3.39 4.11
C PHE A 168 9.87 -2.19 4.63
N GLY A 169 10.89 -1.72 3.93
CA GLY A 169 11.64 -0.56 4.36
C GLY A 169 10.75 0.65 4.59
N LYS A 170 9.74 0.87 3.75
CA LYS A 170 8.76 1.94 3.92
C LYS A 170 7.83 1.69 5.12
N LEU A 171 7.19 0.52 5.20
CA LEU A 171 6.26 0.19 6.29
C LEU A 171 6.98 0.16 7.65
N PHE A 172 8.21 -0.36 7.67
CA PHE A 172 9.00 -0.43 8.90
C PHE A 172 9.45 0.95 9.36
N SER A 173 9.79 1.87 8.44
CA SER A 173 10.12 3.25 8.80
C SER A 173 8.91 3.99 9.38
N GLU A 174 7.73 3.83 8.80
CA GLU A 174 6.49 4.41 9.31
C GLU A 174 6.14 3.88 10.70
N ALA A 175 6.36 2.59 10.95
CA ALA A 175 6.19 2.01 12.29
C ALA A 175 7.16 2.62 13.31
N VAL A 176 8.42 2.84 12.92
CA VAL A 176 9.44 3.49 13.79
C VAL A 176 9.10 4.94 14.05
N GLU A 177 8.52 5.66 13.10
CA GLU A 177 8.11 7.05 13.28
C GLU A 177 6.88 7.21 14.18
N ALA A 178 6.05 6.17 14.27
CA ALA A 178 4.82 6.17 15.06
C ALA A 178 4.99 5.70 16.51
N ILE A 179 6.21 5.43 16.99
CA ILE A 179 6.47 4.95 18.36
C ILE A 179 6.16 6.01 19.41
N GLU A 180 5.90 5.57 20.64
CA GLU A 180 5.84 6.45 21.80
C GLU A 180 7.24 6.94 22.20
N VAL A 181 7.38 8.23 22.42
CA VAL A 181 8.67 8.89 22.74
C VAL A 181 9.09 8.61 24.18
N GLY A 182 8.13 8.46 25.11
CA GLY A 182 8.39 8.28 26.54
C GLY A 182 9.37 7.17 26.90
N PRO A 183 9.18 5.92 26.43
CA PRO A 183 10.12 4.82 26.67
C PRO A 183 11.53 5.10 26.15
N VAL A 184 11.66 5.76 25.01
CA VAL A 184 12.96 6.11 24.40
C VAL A 184 13.67 7.15 25.26
N GLU A 185 12.94 8.19 25.72
CA GLU A 185 13.48 9.23 26.64
C GLU A 185 13.88 8.65 28.00
N GLY A 186 13.09 7.70 28.51
CA GLY A 186 13.43 6.98 29.74
C GLY A 186 14.76 6.25 29.65
N ILE A 187 15.02 5.55 28.54
CA ILE A 187 16.30 4.86 28.27
C ILE A 187 17.42 5.89 28.09
N ARG A 188 17.18 6.97 27.35
CA ARG A 188 18.16 8.05 27.18
C ARG A 188 18.57 8.69 28.51
N ALA A 189 17.64 8.86 29.45
CA ALA A 189 17.90 9.44 30.76
C ALA A 189 18.86 8.57 31.63
N THR A 190 19.01 7.28 31.34
CA THR A 190 19.99 6.40 31.98
C THR A 190 21.42 6.56 31.43
N GLY A 191 21.65 7.44 30.46
CA GLY A 191 22.95 7.61 29.80
C GLY A 191 23.23 6.60 28.68
N ALA A 192 22.18 5.97 28.14
CA ALA A 192 22.31 4.99 27.08
C ALA A 192 22.82 5.61 25.77
N SER A 193 23.61 4.86 25.01
CA SER A 193 24.06 5.23 23.67
C SER A 193 22.91 5.14 22.67
N LYS A 194 23.05 5.82 21.53
CA LYS A 194 22.04 5.77 20.43
C LYS A 194 21.65 4.34 20.01
N LEU A 195 22.60 3.43 19.95
CA LEU A 195 22.33 2.03 19.61
C LEU A 195 21.48 1.35 20.68
N GLN A 196 21.75 1.65 21.95
CA GLN A 196 20.96 1.13 23.08
C GLN A 196 19.55 1.72 23.10
N GLU A 197 19.38 3.02 22.78
CA GLU A 197 18.06 3.63 22.60
C GLU A 197 17.25 2.88 21.53
N ILE A 198 17.87 2.53 20.40
CA ILE A 198 17.21 1.80 19.31
C ILE A 198 16.85 0.38 19.77
N ILE A 199 17.80 -0.37 20.33
CA ILE A 199 17.60 -1.78 20.70
C ILE A 199 16.57 -1.93 21.83
N PHE A 200 16.60 -1.08 22.85
CA PHE A 200 15.76 -1.23 24.04
C PHE A 200 14.53 -0.32 24.05
N GLY A 201 14.57 0.81 23.33
CA GLY A 201 13.46 1.78 23.27
C GLY A 201 12.59 1.67 22.03
N VAL A 202 13.19 1.47 20.86
CA VAL A 202 12.48 1.47 19.59
C VAL A 202 12.04 0.06 19.18
N ILE A 203 12.98 -0.86 19.05
CA ILE A 203 12.74 -2.21 18.51
C ILE A 203 11.61 -2.96 19.24
N PRO A 204 11.54 -2.99 20.58
CA PRO A 204 10.46 -3.70 21.28
C PRO A 204 9.06 -3.18 20.96
N GLN A 205 8.93 -1.88 20.66
CA GLN A 205 7.65 -1.27 20.32
C GLN A 205 7.20 -1.65 18.89
N VAL A 206 8.14 -1.79 17.95
CA VAL A 206 7.81 -1.98 16.53
C VAL A 206 7.75 -3.46 16.10
N ILE A 207 8.40 -4.38 16.83
CA ILE A 207 8.42 -5.82 16.49
C ILE A 207 7.02 -6.40 16.23
N PRO A 208 5.97 -6.17 17.06
CA PRO A 208 4.66 -6.75 16.81
C PRO A 208 4.07 -6.29 15.47
N LEU A 209 4.27 -5.02 15.13
CA LEU A 209 3.77 -4.44 13.88
C LEU A 209 4.58 -4.93 12.68
N TRP A 210 5.90 -5.01 12.80
CA TRP A 210 6.78 -5.58 11.76
C TRP A 210 6.45 -7.04 11.44
N LEU A 211 6.16 -7.85 12.47
CA LEU A 211 5.71 -9.24 12.30
C LEU A 211 4.36 -9.29 11.56
N SER A 212 3.41 -8.43 11.92
CA SER A 212 2.11 -8.33 11.22
C SER A 212 2.30 -7.99 9.74
N PHE A 213 3.13 -7.01 9.41
CA PHE A 213 3.44 -6.65 8.03
C PHE A 213 4.13 -7.80 7.28
N THR A 214 5.04 -8.50 7.95
CA THR A 214 5.75 -9.64 7.36
C THR A 214 4.80 -10.79 7.03
N LEU A 215 3.89 -11.15 7.93
CA LEU A 215 2.88 -12.18 7.69
C LEU A 215 1.89 -11.79 6.58
N TYR A 216 1.42 -10.55 6.61
CA TYR A 216 0.55 -10.03 5.55
C TYR A 216 1.22 -10.08 4.17
N ARG A 217 2.49 -9.67 4.09
CA ARG A 217 3.21 -9.68 2.82
C ARG A 217 3.56 -11.10 2.37
N PHE A 218 3.83 -11.99 3.30
CA PHE A 218 4.02 -13.41 2.99
C PHE A 218 2.77 -14.03 2.34
N GLU A 219 1.57 -13.74 2.89
CA GLU A 219 0.30 -14.16 2.27
C GLU A 219 0.17 -13.62 0.83
N ALA A 220 0.50 -12.34 0.62
CA ALA A 220 0.44 -11.73 -0.71
C ALA A 220 1.45 -12.36 -1.70
N ASN A 221 2.65 -12.72 -1.24
CA ASN A 221 3.70 -13.32 -2.06
C ASN A 221 3.45 -14.80 -2.43
N ILE A 222 2.55 -15.50 -1.72
CA ILE A 222 2.13 -16.87 -2.07
C ILE A 222 1.10 -16.88 -3.20
N ARG A 223 0.31 -15.82 -3.33
CA ARG A 223 -0.75 -15.72 -4.36
C ARG A 223 -0.17 -15.45 -5.73
#